data_e57ec1588a58755699ecd1a455b9725d
#
_entry.id   e57ec1588a58755699ecd1a455b9725d
#
_cell.length_a   1.000
_cell.length_b   1.000
_cell.length_c   1.000
_cell.angle_alpha   90.00
_cell.angle_beta   90.00
_cell.angle_gamma   90.00
#
_symmetry.space_group_name_H-M   'P 1'
#
loop_
_entity.id
_entity.type
_entity.pdbx_description
1 polymer ?
#
loop_
_entity_poly.entity_id
_entity_poly.type
_entity_poly.pdbx_seq_one_letter_code
_entity_poly.pdbx_strand_id
1 'polypeptide(L)'
;QFAILLTLEKLTPTERAAYILREAFDYPYPRIAEIISSSAVSARQLVSRARAHLASAKQITVEPSHQRHLLEAFLAAARKGDARELEKLFAADVVSYTDGNGVKLAARIPVIGRGRVAQFVAAFAHHFWTGKSIGWVEVNGQPAATLVENGEVTTMVTVTASDEGIEQLLWVMSPQKLGHITAVAT
;
A
#
# COMPACT_ATOMS: atom_id res chain seq x y z
N GLN A 1 5.07 1.20 8.18
CA GLN A 1 6.41 1.12 7.51
C GLN A 1 6.31 0.76 6.02
N PHE A 2 5.37 -0.09 5.58
CA PHE A 2 5.28 -0.52 4.18
C PHE A 2 4.82 0.60 3.23
N ALA A 3 3.87 1.42 3.62
CA ALA A 3 3.42 2.58 2.83
C ALA A 3 4.57 3.58 2.56
N ILE A 4 5.48 3.76 3.52
CA ILE A 4 6.69 4.57 3.35
C ILE A 4 7.63 3.95 2.32
N LEU A 5 7.77 2.62 2.29
CA LEU A 5 8.62 1.93 1.32
C LEU A 5 8.09 2.09 -0.10
N LEU A 6 6.78 1.95 -0.33
CA LEU A 6 6.16 2.17 -1.64
C LEU A 6 6.28 3.63 -2.10
N THR A 7 6.18 4.57 -1.17
CA THR A 7 6.38 5.99 -1.50
C THR A 7 7.85 6.28 -1.82
N LEU A 8 8.78 5.61 -1.13
CA LEU A 8 10.21 5.69 -1.43
C LEU A 8 10.56 5.09 -2.82
N GLU A 9 9.78 4.16 -3.34
CA GLU A 9 9.98 3.62 -4.70
C GLU A 9 9.70 4.65 -5.80
N LYS A 10 8.88 5.67 -5.53
CA LYS A 10 8.67 6.81 -6.46
C LYS A 10 9.87 7.76 -6.54
N LEU A 11 10.83 7.66 -5.63
CA LEU A 11 12.07 8.42 -5.66
C LEU A 11 13.09 7.75 -6.59
N THR A 12 13.92 8.58 -7.22
CA THR A 12 15.11 8.04 -7.90
C THR A 12 16.02 7.31 -6.89
N PRO A 13 16.83 6.35 -7.31
CA PRO A 13 17.73 5.62 -6.40
C PRO A 13 18.62 6.55 -5.56
N THR A 14 19.11 7.63 -6.15
CA THR A 14 19.99 8.60 -5.48
C THR A 14 19.21 9.48 -4.47
N GLU A 15 17.99 9.91 -4.82
CA GLU A 15 17.11 10.63 -3.87
C GLU A 15 16.73 9.75 -2.68
N ARG A 16 16.40 8.49 -2.95
CA ARG A 16 16.08 7.50 -1.92
C ARG A 16 17.24 7.28 -0.96
N ALA A 17 18.44 7.06 -1.50
CA ALA A 17 19.65 6.87 -0.70
C ALA A 17 19.94 8.10 0.17
N ALA A 18 19.93 9.31 -0.42
CA ALA A 18 20.17 10.56 0.31
C ALA A 18 19.13 10.78 1.42
N TYR A 19 17.85 10.52 1.14
CA TYR A 19 16.74 10.65 2.08
C TYR A 19 16.90 9.69 3.27
N ILE A 20 17.14 8.41 3.00
CA ILE A 20 17.30 7.39 4.06
C ILE A 20 18.52 7.71 4.94
N LEU A 21 19.65 8.06 4.33
CA LEU A 21 20.85 8.44 5.10
C LEU A 21 20.61 9.65 6.01
N ARG A 22 19.78 10.60 5.57
CA ARG A 22 19.45 11.77 6.37
C ARG A 22 18.42 11.49 7.47
N GLU A 23 17.29 10.84 7.12
CA GLU A 23 16.12 10.69 8.01
C GLU A 23 16.24 9.51 8.97
N ALA A 24 16.84 8.41 8.54
CA ALA A 24 16.96 7.19 9.36
C ALA A 24 18.29 7.14 10.14
N PHE A 25 19.36 7.71 9.59
CA PHE A 25 20.71 7.65 10.17
C PHE A 25 21.24 9.00 10.63
N ASP A 26 20.50 10.09 10.41
CA ASP A 26 20.88 11.48 10.76
C ASP A 26 22.28 11.90 10.29
N TYR A 27 22.72 11.37 9.13
CA TYR A 27 24.02 11.72 8.60
C TYR A 27 24.08 13.19 8.15
N PRO A 28 25.20 13.90 8.43
CA PRO A 28 25.38 15.26 7.92
C PRO A 28 25.57 15.26 6.40
N TYR A 29 25.12 16.32 5.72
CA TYR A 29 25.17 16.42 4.27
C TYR A 29 26.55 16.17 3.63
N PRO A 30 27.67 16.60 4.22
CA PRO A 30 29.00 16.24 3.71
C PRO A 30 29.23 14.71 3.66
N ARG A 31 28.80 13.99 4.69
CA ARG A 31 28.93 12.55 4.76
C ARG A 31 28.02 11.82 3.76
N ILE A 32 26.80 12.33 3.58
CA ILE A 32 25.89 11.83 2.55
C ILE A 32 26.53 12.02 1.17
N ALA A 33 27.07 13.20 0.91
CA ALA A 33 27.74 13.52 -0.35
C ALA A 33 28.88 12.57 -0.70
N GLU A 34 29.71 12.21 0.27
CA GLU A 34 30.76 11.19 0.11
C GLU A 34 30.19 9.84 -0.32
N ILE A 35 29.14 9.37 0.39
CA ILE A 35 28.51 8.03 0.15
C ILE A 35 27.90 7.97 -1.23
N ILE A 36 27.18 9.02 -1.66
CA ILE A 36 26.48 9.04 -2.95
C ILE A 36 27.33 9.64 -4.08
N SER A 37 28.62 9.86 -3.86
CA SER A 37 29.56 10.45 -4.82
C SER A 37 29.06 11.77 -5.43
N SER A 38 28.71 12.73 -4.56
CA SER A 38 28.09 14.01 -4.92
C SER A 38 28.69 15.16 -4.11
N SER A 39 28.16 16.39 -4.24
CA SER A 39 28.48 17.52 -3.38
C SER A 39 27.51 17.65 -2.22
N ALA A 40 27.92 18.29 -1.12
CA ALA A 40 27.03 18.55 0.02
C ALA A 40 25.80 19.41 -0.35
N VAL A 41 25.97 20.31 -1.35
CA VAL A 41 24.85 21.11 -1.90
C VAL A 41 23.87 20.21 -2.66
N SER A 42 24.37 19.32 -3.53
CA SER A 42 23.54 18.34 -4.26
C SER A 42 22.84 17.38 -3.30
N ALA A 43 23.53 16.87 -2.27
CA ALA A 43 22.94 16.01 -1.26
C ALA A 43 21.76 16.70 -0.54
N ARG A 44 21.91 17.98 -0.18
CA ARG A 44 20.81 18.77 0.41
C ARG A 44 19.64 18.93 -0.54
N GLN A 45 19.89 19.18 -1.84
CA GLN A 45 18.84 19.31 -2.85
C GLN A 45 18.12 17.98 -3.09
N LEU A 46 18.84 16.85 -3.10
CA LEU A 46 18.25 15.52 -3.22
C LEU A 46 17.30 15.21 -2.06
N VAL A 47 17.73 15.46 -0.84
CA VAL A 47 16.87 15.28 0.35
C VAL A 47 15.65 16.21 0.31
N SER A 48 15.84 17.47 -0.10
CA SER A 48 14.73 18.44 -0.23
C SER A 48 13.71 17.98 -1.28
N ARG A 49 14.17 17.54 -2.46
CA ARG A 49 13.28 16.99 -3.52
C ARG A 49 12.58 15.72 -3.05
N ALA A 50 13.29 14.81 -2.40
CA ALA A 50 12.68 13.61 -1.84
C ALA A 50 11.57 13.95 -0.84
N ARG A 51 11.80 14.90 0.08
CA ARG A 51 10.77 15.38 1.00
C ARG A 51 9.56 15.97 0.28
N ALA A 52 9.77 16.76 -0.76
CA ALA A 52 8.69 17.35 -1.56
C ALA A 52 7.88 16.27 -2.30
N HIS A 53 8.54 15.27 -2.92
CA HIS A 53 7.87 14.15 -3.56
C HIS A 53 7.07 13.30 -2.56
N LEU A 54 7.62 13.06 -1.37
CA LEU A 54 6.92 12.32 -0.32
C LEU A 54 5.75 13.11 0.27
N ALA A 55 5.88 14.42 0.38
CA ALA A 55 4.81 15.31 0.84
C ALA A 55 3.67 15.39 -0.20
N SER A 56 3.99 15.51 -1.49
CA SER A 56 2.98 15.52 -2.56
C SER A 56 2.24 14.17 -2.66
N ALA A 57 2.95 13.06 -2.49
CA ALA A 57 2.32 11.73 -2.44
C ALA A 57 1.39 11.57 -1.20
N LYS A 58 1.64 12.33 -0.13
CA LYS A 58 0.80 12.36 1.07
C LYS A 58 -0.45 13.24 0.91
N GLN A 59 -0.41 14.22 -0.03
CA GLN A 59 -1.53 15.14 -0.30
C GLN A 59 -2.64 14.57 -1.19
N ILE A 60 -2.44 13.41 -1.82
CA ILE A 60 -3.42 12.77 -2.71
C ILE A 60 -4.33 11.80 -1.93
N THR A 61 -4.24 11.74 -0.63
CA THR A 61 -5.14 10.89 0.18
C THR A 61 -6.43 11.63 0.45
N VAL A 62 -7.52 11.10 -0.09
CA VAL A 62 -8.89 11.48 0.30
C VAL A 62 -9.08 11.32 1.82
N GLU A 63 -10.04 12.03 2.37
CA GLU A 63 -10.41 11.92 3.79
C GLU A 63 -10.57 10.44 4.22
N PRO A 64 -10.16 10.06 5.43
CA PRO A 64 -10.22 8.67 5.91
C PRO A 64 -11.62 8.06 5.82
N SER A 65 -12.68 8.86 5.98
CA SER A 65 -14.05 8.43 5.82
C SER A 65 -14.38 8.03 4.38
N HIS A 66 -13.92 8.80 3.41
CA HIS A 66 -14.10 8.47 1.99
C HIS A 66 -13.28 7.25 1.60
N GLN A 67 -12.04 7.15 2.07
CA GLN A 67 -11.20 5.97 1.86
C GLN A 67 -11.86 4.71 2.45
N ARG A 68 -12.48 4.82 3.62
CA ARG A 68 -13.25 3.75 4.24
C ARG A 68 -14.40 3.28 3.36
N HIS A 69 -15.21 4.19 2.83
CA HIS A 69 -16.31 3.87 1.93
C HIS A 69 -15.83 3.19 0.65
N LEU A 70 -14.74 3.66 0.06
CA LEU A 70 -14.14 2.99 -1.11
C LEU A 70 -13.66 1.58 -0.79
N LEU A 71 -13.03 1.38 0.37
CA LEU A 71 -12.58 0.06 0.82
C LEU A 71 -13.78 -0.87 1.11
N GLU A 72 -14.86 -0.38 1.70
CA GLU A 72 -16.10 -1.14 1.92
C GLU A 72 -16.74 -1.56 0.60
N ALA A 73 -16.87 -0.64 -0.36
CA ALA A 73 -17.40 -0.92 -1.69
C ALA A 73 -16.52 -1.93 -2.43
N PHE A 74 -15.19 -1.79 -2.34
CA PHE A 74 -14.24 -2.74 -2.89
C PHE A 74 -14.44 -4.14 -2.31
N LEU A 75 -14.50 -4.27 -0.99
CA LEU A 75 -14.68 -5.56 -0.32
C LEU A 75 -16.01 -6.23 -0.72
N ALA A 76 -17.08 -5.45 -0.85
CA ALA A 76 -18.37 -5.95 -1.29
C ALA A 76 -18.34 -6.49 -2.72
N ALA A 77 -17.72 -5.76 -3.66
CA ALA A 77 -17.56 -6.19 -5.05
C ALA A 77 -16.59 -7.37 -5.19
N ALA A 78 -15.48 -7.35 -4.46
CA ALA A 78 -14.47 -8.42 -4.47
C ALA A 78 -15.02 -9.76 -3.96
N ARG A 79 -15.82 -9.73 -2.89
CA ARG A 79 -16.50 -10.95 -2.37
C ARG A 79 -17.48 -11.57 -3.35
N LYS A 80 -18.16 -10.75 -4.16
CA LYS A 80 -19.09 -11.21 -5.21
C LYS A 80 -18.37 -11.69 -6.46
N GLY A 81 -17.09 -11.35 -6.63
CA GLY A 81 -16.36 -11.58 -7.86
C GLY A 81 -16.85 -10.69 -9.02
N ASP A 82 -17.41 -9.52 -8.70
CA ASP A 82 -17.96 -8.59 -9.69
C ASP A 82 -16.88 -7.68 -10.27
N ALA A 83 -16.24 -8.15 -11.35
CA ALA A 83 -15.19 -7.41 -12.04
C ALA A 83 -15.66 -6.04 -12.56
N ARG A 84 -16.94 -5.91 -12.98
CA ARG A 84 -17.47 -4.65 -13.50
C ARG A 84 -17.63 -3.60 -12.40
N GLU A 85 -18.11 -4.00 -11.24
CA GLU A 85 -18.20 -3.09 -10.08
C GLU A 85 -16.80 -2.72 -9.57
N LEU A 86 -15.86 -3.68 -9.55
CA LEU A 86 -14.47 -3.39 -9.20
C LEU A 86 -13.84 -2.36 -10.15
N GLU A 87 -14.05 -2.49 -11.46
CA GLU A 87 -13.53 -1.52 -12.44
C GLU A 87 -14.01 -0.08 -12.18
N LYS A 88 -15.24 0.12 -11.72
CA LYS A 88 -15.78 1.44 -11.41
C LYS A 88 -15.09 2.11 -10.21
N LEU A 89 -14.57 1.32 -9.30
CA LEU A 89 -13.90 1.81 -8.08
C LEU A 89 -12.44 2.20 -8.31
N PHE A 90 -11.82 1.74 -9.40
CA PHE A 90 -10.40 1.89 -9.64
C PHE A 90 -10.06 3.08 -10.54
N ALA A 91 -9.00 3.81 -10.19
CA ALA A 91 -8.32 4.70 -11.10
C ALA A 91 -7.77 3.94 -12.33
N ALA A 92 -7.50 4.62 -13.43
CA ALA A 92 -7.09 3.98 -14.69
C ALA A 92 -5.81 3.15 -14.57
N ASP A 93 -4.86 3.65 -13.79
CA ASP A 93 -3.52 3.10 -13.58
C ASP A 93 -3.34 2.42 -12.20
N VAL A 94 -4.44 2.01 -11.58
CA VAL A 94 -4.43 1.33 -10.29
C VAL A 94 -3.40 0.19 -10.24
N VAL A 95 -2.72 0.07 -9.10
CA VAL A 95 -1.72 -0.99 -8.86
C VAL A 95 -2.12 -1.81 -7.64
N SER A 96 -2.15 -3.13 -7.78
CA SER A 96 -2.32 -4.07 -6.68
C SER A 96 -0.99 -4.68 -6.28
N TYR A 97 -0.57 -4.42 -5.05
CA TYR A 97 0.64 -4.97 -4.44
C TYR A 97 0.27 -6.05 -3.43
N THR A 98 1.06 -7.11 -3.39
CA THR A 98 0.90 -8.18 -2.40
C THR A 98 2.21 -8.43 -1.67
N ASP A 99 2.19 -8.31 -0.35
CA ASP A 99 3.28 -8.68 0.53
C ASP A 99 2.94 -10.04 1.18
N GLY A 100 3.31 -11.10 0.50
CA GLY A 100 2.96 -12.47 0.90
C GLY A 100 4.10 -13.27 1.52
N ASN A 101 5.35 -12.84 1.39
CA ASN A 101 6.53 -13.54 1.90
C ASN A 101 6.45 -15.08 1.75
N GLY A 102 6.18 -15.56 0.52
CA GLY A 102 6.11 -16.99 0.21
C GLY A 102 4.73 -17.65 0.34
N VAL A 103 3.70 -16.92 0.74
CA VAL A 103 2.32 -17.43 0.74
C VAL A 103 1.88 -17.76 -0.69
N LYS A 104 1.31 -18.98 -0.91
CA LYS A 104 0.97 -19.51 -2.26
C LYS A 104 0.00 -18.64 -3.05
N LEU A 105 -0.93 -17.95 -2.39
CA LEU A 105 -1.94 -17.09 -3.02
C LEU A 105 -1.48 -15.64 -3.19
N ALA A 106 -0.28 -15.30 -2.74
CA ALA A 106 0.28 -13.96 -2.88
C ALA A 106 0.80 -13.74 -4.30
N ALA A 107 0.37 -12.66 -4.95
CA ALA A 107 0.95 -12.24 -6.22
C ALA A 107 2.43 -11.88 -6.01
N ARG A 108 3.31 -12.45 -6.82
CA ARG A 108 4.76 -12.21 -6.73
C ARG A 108 5.20 -10.91 -7.39
N ILE A 109 4.38 -10.40 -8.29
CA ILE A 109 4.60 -9.15 -9.04
C ILE A 109 3.36 -8.28 -8.92
N PRO A 110 3.50 -6.94 -8.94
CA PRO A 110 2.35 -6.05 -8.95
C PRO A 110 1.45 -6.28 -10.16
N VAL A 111 0.14 -6.21 -9.96
CA VAL A 111 -0.85 -6.21 -11.04
C VAL A 111 -1.21 -4.77 -11.34
N ILE A 112 -1.09 -4.34 -12.59
CA ILE A 112 -1.23 -2.94 -13.00
C ILE A 112 -2.37 -2.78 -13.99
N GLY A 113 -3.17 -1.74 -13.78
CA GLY A 113 -4.25 -1.30 -14.66
C GLY A 113 -5.62 -1.83 -14.27
N ARG A 114 -6.62 -0.96 -14.41
CA ARG A 114 -8.01 -1.14 -13.94
C ARG A 114 -8.60 -2.50 -14.28
N GLY A 115 -8.65 -2.86 -15.54
CA GLY A 115 -9.27 -4.11 -15.98
C GLY A 115 -8.50 -5.35 -15.49
N ARG A 116 -7.17 -5.31 -15.47
CA ARG A 116 -6.35 -6.44 -15.00
C ARG A 116 -6.50 -6.65 -13.50
N VAL A 117 -6.50 -5.58 -12.72
CA VAL A 117 -6.68 -5.66 -11.27
C VAL A 117 -8.09 -6.17 -10.94
N ALA A 118 -9.12 -5.67 -11.63
CA ALA A 118 -10.50 -6.12 -11.43
C ALA A 118 -10.67 -7.61 -11.73
N GLN A 119 -10.17 -8.07 -12.88
CA GLN A 119 -10.21 -9.48 -13.26
C GLN A 119 -9.41 -10.37 -12.30
N PHE A 120 -8.23 -9.92 -11.88
CA PHE A 120 -7.39 -10.61 -10.91
C PHE A 120 -8.13 -10.81 -9.59
N VAL A 121 -8.70 -9.74 -9.02
CA VAL A 121 -9.43 -9.79 -7.74
C VAL A 121 -10.68 -10.67 -7.88
N ALA A 122 -11.44 -10.53 -8.96
CA ALA A 122 -12.65 -11.32 -9.21
C ALA A 122 -12.36 -12.83 -9.38
N ALA A 123 -11.26 -13.19 -10.04
CA ALA A 123 -10.88 -14.58 -10.25
C ALA A 123 -10.63 -15.36 -8.95
N PHE A 124 -10.21 -14.68 -7.89
CA PHE A 124 -9.94 -15.31 -6.59
C PHE A 124 -11.15 -15.28 -5.64
N ALA A 125 -12.28 -14.68 -6.03
CA ALA A 125 -13.43 -14.47 -5.15
C ALA A 125 -13.88 -15.74 -4.42
N HIS A 126 -14.04 -16.84 -5.14
CA HIS A 126 -14.55 -18.11 -4.58
C HIS A 126 -13.66 -18.75 -3.51
N HIS A 127 -12.35 -18.66 -3.67
CA HIS A 127 -11.41 -19.34 -2.76
C HIS A 127 -10.87 -18.41 -1.66
N PHE A 128 -10.78 -17.13 -1.97
CA PHE A 128 -10.10 -16.20 -1.09
C PHE A 128 -10.99 -15.73 0.07
N TRP A 129 -12.30 -15.58 -0.15
CA TRP A 129 -13.23 -15.01 0.82
C TRP A 129 -14.00 -16.04 1.63
N THR A 130 -14.03 -17.31 1.19
CA THR A 130 -14.80 -18.38 1.84
C THR A 130 -14.29 -18.63 3.24
N GLY A 131 -15.20 -18.65 4.23
CA GLY A 131 -14.87 -18.90 5.64
C GLY A 131 -14.18 -17.75 6.37
N LYS A 132 -14.01 -16.59 5.74
CA LYS A 132 -13.35 -15.44 6.37
C LYS A 132 -14.37 -14.39 6.79
N SER A 133 -14.20 -13.90 8.01
CA SER A 133 -14.87 -12.69 8.50
C SER A 133 -14.01 -11.45 8.24
N ILE A 134 -14.66 -10.28 8.14
CA ILE A 134 -13.98 -9.00 7.96
C ILE A 134 -13.97 -8.28 9.30
N GLY A 135 -12.78 -7.89 9.74
CA GLY A 135 -12.55 -6.95 10.82
C GLY A 135 -12.01 -5.62 10.30
N TRP A 136 -11.98 -4.61 11.15
CA TRP A 136 -11.46 -3.29 10.81
C TRP A 136 -10.36 -2.90 11.78
N VAL A 137 -9.33 -2.30 11.25
CA VAL A 137 -8.21 -1.74 12.02
C VAL A 137 -7.80 -0.41 11.42
N GLU A 138 -7.09 0.38 12.20
CA GLU A 138 -6.44 1.59 11.72
C GLU A 138 -4.93 1.35 11.63
N VAL A 139 -4.35 1.69 10.50
CA VAL A 139 -2.91 1.55 10.26
C VAL A 139 -2.37 2.89 9.76
N ASN A 140 -1.50 3.51 10.54
CA ASN A 140 -0.91 4.83 10.23
C ASN A 140 -1.97 5.93 9.98
N GLY A 141 -3.07 5.94 10.74
CA GLY A 141 -4.16 6.91 10.60
C GLY A 141 -5.07 6.63 9.40
N GLN A 142 -4.98 5.45 8.77
CA GLN A 142 -5.78 5.09 7.62
C GLN A 142 -6.57 3.80 7.88
N PRO A 143 -7.80 3.69 7.36
CA PRO A 143 -8.61 2.49 7.52
C PRO A 143 -8.01 1.31 6.76
N ALA A 144 -8.00 0.16 7.40
CA ALA A 144 -7.63 -1.11 6.81
C ALA A 144 -8.62 -2.19 7.22
N ALA A 145 -8.88 -3.14 6.33
CA ALA A 145 -9.69 -4.30 6.62
C ALA A 145 -8.81 -5.51 6.90
N THR A 146 -9.20 -6.32 7.87
CA THR A 146 -8.57 -7.61 8.16
C THR A 146 -9.48 -8.75 7.75
N LEU A 147 -8.90 -9.81 7.21
CA LEU A 147 -9.60 -11.05 6.96
C LEU A 147 -9.18 -12.05 8.04
N VAL A 148 -10.17 -12.53 8.76
CA VAL A 148 -9.98 -13.44 9.90
C VAL A 148 -10.51 -14.81 9.54
N GLU A 149 -9.69 -15.84 9.72
CA GLU A 149 -10.02 -17.25 9.53
C GLU A 149 -9.62 -18.02 10.79
N ASN A 150 -10.54 -18.79 11.37
CA ASN A 150 -10.33 -19.52 12.61
C ASN A 150 -9.81 -18.67 13.79
N GLY A 151 -10.21 -17.40 13.86
CA GLY A 151 -9.80 -16.48 14.92
C GLY A 151 -8.44 -15.79 14.67
N GLU A 152 -7.75 -16.11 13.59
CA GLU A 152 -6.45 -15.51 13.22
C GLU A 152 -6.58 -14.56 12.03
N VAL A 153 -5.86 -13.44 12.07
CA VAL A 153 -5.76 -12.53 10.94
C VAL A 153 -4.85 -13.13 9.88
N THR A 154 -5.42 -13.48 8.72
CA THR A 154 -4.68 -14.09 7.61
C THR A 154 -4.31 -13.10 6.52
N THR A 155 -5.00 -11.98 6.46
CA THR A 155 -4.77 -10.93 5.47
C THR A 155 -5.18 -9.58 6.03
N MET A 156 -4.45 -8.54 5.68
CA MET A 156 -4.86 -7.16 5.84
C MET A 156 -4.87 -6.51 4.45
N VAL A 157 -5.90 -5.73 4.16
CA VAL A 157 -6.00 -4.96 2.93
C VAL A 157 -6.25 -3.50 3.25
N THR A 158 -5.52 -2.63 2.58
CA THR A 158 -5.73 -1.19 2.61
C THR A 158 -5.64 -0.61 1.21
N VAL A 159 -6.19 0.58 1.03
CA VAL A 159 -6.21 1.27 -0.26
C VAL A 159 -5.60 2.66 -0.13
N THR A 160 -5.03 3.15 -1.21
CA THR A 160 -4.78 4.57 -1.42
C THR A 160 -5.74 5.03 -2.50
N ALA A 161 -6.37 6.17 -2.31
CA ALA A 161 -7.39 6.68 -3.23
C ALA A 161 -7.23 8.19 -3.45
N SER A 162 -7.74 8.64 -4.60
CA SER A 162 -7.89 10.04 -4.99
C SER A 162 -9.34 10.28 -5.47
N ASP A 163 -9.61 11.45 -6.01
CA ASP A 163 -10.91 11.77 -6.64
C ASP A 163 -11.20 10.89 -7.87
N GLU A 164 -10.18 10.25 -8.45
CA GLU A 164 -10.31 9.31 -9.57
C GLU A 164 -10.65 7.87 -9.14
N GLY A 165 -10.67 7.59 -7.84
CA GLY A 165 -10.93 6.28 -7.27
C GLY A 165 -9.71 5.66 -6.58
N ILE A 166 -9.72 4.34 -6.44
CA ILE A 166 -8.64 3.59 -5.80
C ILE A 166 -7.41 3.53 -6.73
N GLU A 167 -6.30 4.10 -6.28
CA GLU A 167 -5.02 4.11 -7.00
C GLU A 167 -4.12 2.92 -6.65
N GLN A 168 -4.19 2.49 -5.39
CA GLN A 168 -3.38 1.37 -4.94
C GLN A 168 -4.18 0.45 -4.02
N LEU A 169 -3.98 -0.85 -4.19
CA LEU A 169 -4.39 -1.90 -3.27
C LEU A 169 -3.15 -2.51 -2.65
N LEU A 170 -3.10 -2.58 -1.34
CA LEU A 170 -2.03 -3.24 -0.62
C LEU A 170 -2.60 -4.42 0.17
N TRP A 171 -2.13 -5.62 -0.17
CA TRP A 171 -2.45 -6.86 0.52
C TRP A 171 -1.25 -7.28 1.37
N VAL A 172 -1.42 -7.36 2.66
CA VAL A 172 -0.42 -7.91 3.57
C VAL A 172 -0.88 -9.28 4.00
N MET A 173 -0.14 -10.32 3.61
CA MET A 173 -0.43 -11.72 3.88
C MET A 173 0.70 -12.40 4.65
N SER A 174 1.81 -11.70 4.91
CA SER A 174 2.96 -12.22 5.66
C SER A 174 2.58 -12.50 7.11
N PRO A 175 2.64 -13.75 7.61
CA PRO A 175 2.28 -14.08 8.99
C PRO A 175 3.11 -13.31 10.01
N GLN A 176 4.40 -13.07 9.72
CA GLN A 176 5.30 -12.33 10.60
C GLN A 176 4.85 -10.86 10.81
N LYS A 177 4.18 -10.26 9.82
CA LYS A 177 3.68 -8.89 9.89
C LYS A 177 2.27 -8.82 10.49
N LEU A 178 1.48 -9.87 10.34
CA LEU A 178 0.11 -9.95 10.84
C LEU A 178 0.02 -10.37 12.30
N GLY A 179 1.02 -11.07 12.84
CA GLY A 179 1.01 -11.61 14.21
C GLY A 179 0.90 -10.56 15.34
N HIS A 180 1.03 -9.27 15.01
CA HIS A 180 0.85 -8.16 15.96
C HIS A 180 -0.48 -7.42 15.77
N ILE A 181 -1.31 -7.86 14.82
CA ILE A 181 -2.60 -7.21 14.54
C ILE A 181 -3.69 -7.97 15.29
N THR A 182 -4.26 -7.31 16.31
CA THR A 182 -5.46 -7.83 16.99
C THR A 182 -6.68 -7.32 16.23
N ALA A 183 -7.43 -8.21 15.60
CA ALA A 183 -8.68 -7.84 14.96
C ALA A 183 -9.70 -7.41 16.02
N VAL A 184 -10.21 -6.20 15.93
CA VAL A 184 -11.42 -5.81 16.65
C VAL A 184 -12.59 -6.29 15.80
N ALA A 185 -13.20 -7.40 16.20
CA ALA A 185 -14.46 -7.86 15.62
C ALA A 185 -15.55 -6.81 15.92
N THR A 186 -16.22 -6.35 14.85
CA THR A 186 -17.42 -5.51 14.94
C THR A 186 -18.64 -6.38 14.73
#